data_e03ee9ea4944e90b24e34f8768d79a15
#
_entry.id   e03ee9ea4944e90b24e34f8768d79a15
#
_cell.length_a   1.000
_cell.length_b   1.000
_cell.length_c   1.000
_cell.angle_alpha   90.00
_cell.angle_beta   90.00
_cell.angle_gamma   90.00
#
_symmetry.space_group_name_H-M   'P 1'
#
loop_
_entity.id
_entity.type
_entity.pdbx_description
1 polymer ?
#
loop_
_entity_poly.entity_id
_entity_poly.type
_entity_poly.pdbx_seq_one_letter_code
_entity_poly.pdbx_strand_id
1 'polypeptide(L)'
;TVEQPSEQWTAHPVFWFELMSEGWTCGMGYYMPRPVTMAKLRARIDRDPGTMEKMMRALSRQETFVLETEDYRRPKSAAPSPLLEPWYRAKSFSITHSDKLTDALFSREIVDWLKEQLPFLLPWYDYFVTLDGDPDPRDL
;
A
#
# COMPACT_ATOMS: atom_id res chain seq x y z
N THR A 1 -21.76 15.60 -3.35
CA THR A 1 -22.12 14.69 -2.26
C THR A 1 -20.92 13.87 -1.83
N VAL A 2 -20.70 13.82 -0.55
CA VAL A 2 -19.66 12.96 0.02
C VAL A 2 -20.20 11.55 0.08
N GLU A 3 -19.61 10.65 -0.71
CA GLU A 3 -20.02 9.26 -0.68
C GLU A 3 -19.41 8.55 0.51
N GLN A 4 -20.20 7.69 1.13
CA GLN A 4 -19.69 6.82 2.18
C GLN A 4 -18.76 5.77 1.55
N PRO A 5 -17.68 5.38 2.25
CA PRO A 5 -16.85 4.29 1.76
C PRO A 5 -17.69 3.02 1.59
N SER A 6 -17.68 2.45 0.40
CA SER A 6 -18.36 1.21 0.12
C SER A 6 -17.46 0.03 0.48
N GLU A 7 -18.03 -1.18 0.51
CA GLU A 7 -17.23 -2.39 0.68
C GLU A 7 -16.16 -2.52 -0.39
N GLN A 8 -16.42 -2.01 -1.59
CA GLN A 8 -15.42 -2.02 -2.67
C GLN A 8 -14.20 -1.20 -2.31
N TRP A 9 -14.37 -0.08 -1.62
CA TRP A 9 -13.25 0.77 -1.22
C TRP A 9 -12.38 0.12 -0.15
N THR A 10 -12.96 -0.73 0.70
CA THR A 10 -12.21 -1.46 1.71
C THR A 10 -11.57 -2.74 1.16
N ALA A 11 -12.04 -3.22 0.00
CA ALA A 11 -11.58 -4.45 -0.65
C ALA A 11 -10.55 -4.21 -1.75
N HIS A 12 -10.41 -2.97 -2.24
CA HIS A 12 -9.53 -2.64 -3.36
C HIS A 12 -8.59 -1.50 -3.00
N PRO A 13 -7.36 -1.53 -3.55
CA PRO A 13 -6.41 -0.43 -3.33
C PRO A 13 -6.86 0.84 -4.05
N VAL A 14 -6.44 1.98 -3.52
CA VAL A 14 -6.69 3.29 -4.12
C VAL A 14 -5.39 4.07 -4.20
N PHE A 15 -5.30 4.95 -5.20
CA PHE A 15 -4.30 6.00 -5.25
C PHE A 15 -4.89 7.27 -4.67
N TRP A 16 -4.05 8.08 -4.02
CA TRP A 16 -4.50 9.37 -3.51
C TRP A 16 -3.43 10.44 -3.66
N PHE A 17 -3.92 11.67 -3.64
CA PHE A 17 -3.10 12.87 -3.51
C PHE A 17 -3.81 13.78 -2.53
N GLU A 18 -3.10 14.25 -1.50
CA GLU A 18 -3.70 15.07 -0.45
C GLU A 18 -2.83 16.28 -0.19
N LEU A 19 -3.47 17.47 -0.15
CA LEU A 19 -2.86 18.70 0.28
C LEU A 19 -3.08 18.89 1.76
N MET A 20 -2.00 19.26 2.46
CA MET A 20 -2.04 19.59 3.87
C MET A 20 -1.50 21.00 4.07
N SER A 21 -1.70 21.57 5.27
CA SER A 21 -1.26 22.93 5.55
C SER A 21 0.26 23.12 5.42
N GLU A 22 1.03 22.07 5.67
CA GLU A 22 2.50 22.16 5.66
C GLU A 22 3.15 21.42 4.49
N GLY A 23 2.36 20.73 3.67
CA GLY A 23 2.93 19.93 2.60
C GLY A 23 1.88 19.20 1.81
N TRP A 24 2.31 18.11 1.17
CA TRP A 24 1.43 17.25 0.40
C TRP A 24 1.90 15.81 0.53
N THR A 25 0.99 14.89 0.29
CA THR A 25 1.30 13.47 0.26
C THR A 25 0.58 12.80 -0.89
N CYS A 26 1.19 11.78 -1.44
CA CYS A 26 0.54 10.92 -2.43
C CYS A 26 0.96 9.47 -2.18
N GLY A 27 0.21 8.55 -2.72
CA GLY A 27 0.56 7.16 -2.57
C GLY A 27 -0.57 6.24 -2.96
N MET A 28 -0.46 5.00 -2.49
CA MET A 28 -1.49 3.99 -2.68
C MET A 28 -1.59 3.13 -1.44
N GLY A 29 -2.77 2.53 -1.26
CA GLY A 29 -3.06 1.64 -0.15
C GLY A 29 -4.54 1.36 -0.10
N TYR A 30 -4.98 0.83 1.03
CA TYR A 30 -6.39 0.55 1.25
C TYR A 30 -6.99 1.62 2.16
N TYR A 31 -8.21 2.03 1.84
CA TYR A 31 -9.00 2.82 2.76
C TYR A 31 -9.63 1.88 3.80
N MET A 32 -9.08 1.89 5.01
CA MET A 32 -9.55 1.07 6.14
C MET A 32 -9.73 -0.41 5.74
N PRO A 33 -8.64 -1.14 5.42
CA PRO A 33 -8.74 -2.54 5.01
C PRO A 33 -9.38 -3.38 6.13
N ARG A 34 -10.24 -4.31 5.72
CA ARG A 34 -10.89 -5.22 6.67
C ARG A 34 -9.91 -6.31 7.08
N PRO A 35 -10.07 -6.91 8.26
CA PRO A 35 -9.22 -8.03 8.67
C PRO A 35 -9.13 -9.16 7.65
N VAL A 36 -10.23 -9.44 6.93
CA VAL A 36 -10.22 -10.47 5.89
C VAL A 36 -9.28 -10.11 4.74
N THR A 37 -9.21 -8.83 4.37
CA THR A 37 -8.31 -8.36 3.32
C THR A 37 -6.86 -8.62 3.72
N MET A 38 -6.49 -8.27 4.94
CA MET A 38 -5.13 -8.49 5.43
C MET A 38 -4.81 -9.97 5.62
N ALA A 39 -5.81 -10.78 5.99
CA ALA A 39 -5.64 -12.23 6.08
C ALA A 39 -5.38 -12.85 4.69
N LYS A 40 -6.10 -12.40 3.68
CA LYS A 40 -5.86 -12.83 2.29
C LYS A 40 -4.46 -12.44 1.82
N LEU A 41 -4.00 -11.25 2.20
CA LEU A 41 -2.66 -10.78 1.85
C LEU A 41 -1.59 -11.70 2.44
N ARG A 42 -1.67 -12.00 3.72
CA ARG A 42 -0.71 -12.90 4.37
C ARG A 42 -0.73 -14.29 3.74
N ALA A 43 -1.92 -14.82 3.44
CA ALA A 43 -2.06 -16.11 2.79
C ALA A 43 -1.45 -16.11 1.38
N ARG A 44 -1.62 -15.02 0.63
CA ARG A 44 -1.00 -14.88 -0.70
C ARG A 44 0.52 -14.89 -0.59
N ILE A 45 1.07 -14.16 0.38
CA ILE A 45 2.52 -14.14 0.62
C ILE A 45 3.01 -15.53 1.01
N ASP A 46 2.27 -16.25 1.86
CA ASP A 46 2.64 -17.63 2.24
C ASP A 46 2.73 -18.56 1.03
N ARG A 47 1.82 -18.39 0.05
CA ARG A 47 1.83 -19.21 -1.16
C ARG A 47 2.97 -18.86 -2.12
N ASP A 48 3.34 -17.58 -2.17
CA ASP A 48 4.36 -17.08 -3.08
C ASP A 48 5.13 -15.91 -2.44
N PRO A 49 6.04 -16.24 -1.50
CA PRO A 49 6.81 -15.19 -0.85
C PRO A 49 7.78 -14.47 -1.79
N GLY A 50 8.25 -15.15 -2.84
CA GLY A 50 9.25 -14.59 -3.76
C GLY A 50 8.79 -13.34 -4.48
N THR A 51 7.52 -13.27 -4.87
CA THR A 51 6.96 -12.09 -5.54
C THR A 51 7.02 -10.87 -4.61
N MET A 52 6.56 -11.03 -3.37
CA MET A 52 6.58 -9.91 -2.42
C MET A 52 8.01 -9.54 -2.03
N GLU A 53 8.90 -10.51 -1.88
CA GLU A 53 10.30 -10.22 -1.58
C GLU A 53 10.95 -9.38 -2.68
N LYS A 54 10.68 -9.69 -3.94
CA LYS A 54 11.18 -8.92 -5.07
C LYS A 54 10.68 -7.48 -5.02
N MET A 55 9.39 -7.30 -4.73
CA MET A 55 8.79 -5.98 -4.61
C MET A 55 9.38 -5.19 -3.43
N MET A 56 9.59 -5.84 -2.30
CA MET A 56 10.19 -5.21 -1.12
C MET A 56 11.65 -4.80 -1.37
N ARG A 57 12.40 -5.60 -2.12
CA ARG A 57 13.76 -5.22 -2.50
C ARG A 57 13.75 -4.00 -3.42
N ALA A 58 12.82 -3.94 -4.37
CA ALA A 58 12.68 -2.77 -5.24
C ALA A 58 12.33 -1.52 -4.42
N LEU A 59 11.45 -1.67 -3.43
CA LEU A 59 11.08 -0.56 -2.54
C LEU A 59 12.32 -0.07 -1.76
N SER A 60 13.15 -0.97 -1.28
CA SER A 60 14.32 -0.61 -0.48
C SER A 60 15.45 0.07 -1.27
N ARG A 61 15.42 -0.03 -2.61
CA ARG A 61 16.44 0.56 -3.47
C ARG A 61 16.18 2.01 -3.84
N GLN A 62 15.07 2.56 -3.41
CA GLN A 62 14.69 3.94 -3.72
C GLN A 62 14.23 4.63 -2.43
N GLU A 63 14.20 5.94 -2.45
CA GLU A 63 13.86 6.74 -1.27
C GLU A 63 12.59 7.56 -1.45
N THR A 64 12.02 7.58 -2.65
CA THR A 64 10.85 8.39 -2.96
C THR A 64 9.61 7.91 -2.20
N PHE A 65 9.36 6.59 -2.24
CA PHE A 65 8.20 6.00 -1.57
C PHE A 65 8.64 5.16 -0.38
N VAL A 66 7.86 5.22 0.68
CA VAL A 66 8.09 4.41 1.89
C VAL A 66 6.84 3.65 2.26
N LEU A 67 7.03 2.46 2.83
CA LEU A 67 5.95 1.67 3.39
C LEU A 67 5.64 2.17 4.79
N GLU A 68 4.38 2.52 5.03
CA GLU A 68 3.89 2.87 6.34
C GLU A 68 2.82 1.85 6.74
N THR A 69 2.89 1.37 7.96
CA THR A 69 1.94 0.39 8.47
C THR A 69 1.38 0.82 9.81
N GLU A 70 0.16 0.38 10.07
CA GLU A 70 -0.43 0.36 11.38
C GLU A 70 -0.42 -1.09 11.85
N ASP A 71 0.17 -1.37 13.00
CA ASP A 71 0.50 -2.75 13.38
C ASP A 71 -0.38 -3.28 14.49
N TYR A 72 -0.64 -4.59 14.47
CA TYR A 72 -1.11 -5.31 15.64
C TYR A 72 0.00 -5.35 16.70
N ARG A 73 -0.38 -5.58 17.94
CA ARG A 73 0.59 -5.74 19.04
C ARG A 73 1.58 -6.85 18.76
N ARG A 74 1.13 -7.94 18.13
CA ARG A 74 1.93 -9.10 17.79
C ARG A 74 1.67 -9.50 16.36
N PRO A 75 2.66 -10.11 15.69
CA PRO A 75 2.43 -10.66 14.36
C PRO A 75 1.30 -11.69 14.40
N LYS A 76 0.48 -11.74 13.34
CA LYS A 76 -0.60 -12.71 13.23
C LYS A 76 -0.10 -14.12 12.98
N SER A 77 1.07 -14.26 12.37
CA SER A 77 1.74 -15.52 12.11
C SER A 77 3.21 -15.24 11.84
N ALA A 78 4.01 -16.30 11.73
CA ALA A 78 5.43 -16.16 11.44
C ALA A 78 5.64 -15.82 9.97
N ALA A 79 6.46 -14.79 9.71
CA ALA A 79 6.82 -14.42 8.34
C ALA A 79 7.82 -15.41 7.76
N PRO A 80 7.75 -15.68 6.42
CA PRO A 80 8.71 -16.55 5.76
C PRO A 80 10.15 -16.03 5.80
N SER A 81 10.32 -14.72 5.94
CA SER A 81 11.65 -14.09 6.05
C SER A 81 11.52 -12.76 6.78
N PRO A 82 12.65 -12.23 7.33
CA PRO A 82 12.63 -10.92 8.00
C PRO A 82 12.17 -9.78 7.09
N LEU A 83 12.47 -9.88 5.80
CA LEU A 83 12.07 -8.87 4.80
C LEU A 83 10.54 -8.72 4.72
N LEU A 84 9.81 -9.81 4.96
CA LEU A 84 8.35 -9.85 4.85
C LEU A 84 7.63 -9.64 6.18
N GLU A 85 8.35 -9.53 7.27
CA GLU A 85 7.77 -9.39 8.61
C GLU A 85 6.75 -8.24 8.72
N PRO A 86 6.98 -7.05 8.12
CA PRO A 86 6.01 -5.96 8.24
C PRO A 86 4.60 -6.34 7.80
N TRP A 87 4.46 -7.21 6.81
CA TRP A 87 3.15 -7.64 6.31
C TRP A 87 2.41 -8.54 7.29
N TYR A 88 3.13 -9.26 8.13
CA TYR A 88 2.55 -10.17 9.11
C TYR A 88 2.14 -9.45 10.38
N ARG A 89 2.61 -8.24 10.58
CA ARG A 89 2.28 -7.36 11.69
C ARG A 89 1.21 -6.35 11.35
N ALA A 90 1.09 -5.98 10.08
CA ALA A 90 0.26 -4.88 9.63
C ALA A 90 -1.22 -5.20 9.73
N LYS A 91 -1.99 -4.28 10.29
CA LYS A 91 -3.45 -4.28 10.18
C LYS A 91 -3.92 -3.31 9.09
N SER A 92 -3.07 -2.37 8.70
CA SER A 92 -3.25 -1.52 7.52
C SER A 92 -1.90 -1.10 6.99
N PHE A 93 -1.86 -0.64 5.75
CA PHE A 93 -0.62 -0.17 5.14
C PHE A 93 -0.88 0.87 4.06
N SER A 94 0.16 1.64 3.78
CA SER A 94 0.19 2.52 2.62
C SER A 94 1.64 2.67 2.14
N ILE A 95 1.80 2.95 0.86
CA ILE A 95 3.09 3.23 0.24
C ILE A 95 3.02 4.67 -0.24
N THR A 96 3.78 5.55 0.40
CA THR A 96 3.56 6.99 0.31
C THR A 96 4.82 7.77 0.01
N HIS A 97 4.62 8.95 -0.55
CA HIS A 97 5.59 10.02 -0.64
C HIS A 97 5.00 11.28 -0.03
N SER A 98 5.77 11.97 0.79
CA SER A 98 5.38 13.25 1.38
C SER A 98 6.46 14.28 1.13
N ASP A 99 6.06 15.52 0.89
CA ASP A 99 6.99 16.61 0.66
C ASP A 99 6.39 17.92 1.16
N LYS A 100 7.23 18.94 1.25
CA LYS A 100 6.82 20.27 1.71
C LYS A 100 6.09 21.00 0.58
N LEU A 101 5.20 21.92 0.96
CA LEU A 101 4.59 22.83 0.00
C LEU A 101 5.67 23.72 -0.60
N THR A 102 5.69 23.76 -1.93
CA THR A 102 6.57 24.62 -2.71
C THR A 102 5.78 25.25 -3.85
N ASP A 103 6.35 26.26 -4.50
CA ASP A 103 5.71 26.85 -5.67
C ASP A 103 5.51 25.82 -6.80
N ALA A 104 6.36 24.80 -6.84
CA ALA A 104 6.25 23.72 -7.82
C ALA A 104 4.93 22.96 -7.72
N LEU A 105 4.28 22.93 -6.54
CA LEU A 105 2.99 22.26 -6.37
C LEU A 105 1.90 22.84 -7.27
N PHE A 106 2.00 24.15 -7.56
CA PHE A 106 1.02 24.86 -8.40
C PHE A 106 1.48 24.96 -9.84
N SER A 107 2.55 24.26 -10.21
CA SER A 107 3.13 24.31 -11.54
C SER A 107 2.98 22.95 -12.23
N ARG A 108 3.33 22.93 -13.50
CA ARG A 108 3.36 21.72 -14.30
C ARG A 108 4.37 20.70 -13.78
N GLU A 109 5.34 21.13 -12.99
CA GLU A 109 6.39 20.26 -12.45
C GLU A 109 5.82 19.14 -11.58
N ILE A 110 4.78 19.43 -10.78
CA ILE A 110 4.17 18.38 -9.96
C ILE A 110 3.47 17.32 -10.82
N VAL A 111 2.84 17.73 -11.91
CA VAL A 111 2.19 16.79 -12.83
C VAL A 111 3.24 15.89 -13.48
N ASP A 112 4.34 16.47 -13.93
CA ASP A 112 5.44 15.72 -14.53
C ASP A 112 6.07 14.77 -13.50
N TRP A 113 6.25 15.22 -12.27
CA TRP A 113 6.75 14.40 -11.19
C TRP A 113 5.84 13.18 -10.95
N LEU A 114 4.53 13.41 -10.88
CA LEU A 114 3.56 12.32 -10.70
C LEU A 114 3.62 11.32 -11.85
N LYS A 115 3.68 11.81 -13.08
CA LYS A 115 3.78 10.94 -14.26
C LYS A 115 5.04 10.09 -14.26
N GLU A 116 6.14 10.64 -13.76
CA GLU A 116 7.41 9.94 -13.69
C GLU A 116 7.45 8.92 -12.53
N GLN A 117 6.91 9.29 -11.37
CA GLN A 117 7.07 8.49 -10.15
C GLN A 117 5.95 7.49 -9.91
N LEU A 118 4.70 7.82 -10.24
CA LEU A 118 3.58 6.91 -9.98
C LEU A 118 3.71 5.54 -10.64
N PRO A 119 4.32 5.38 -11.83
CA PRO A 119 4.51 4.05 -12.41
C PRO A 119 5.25 3.06 -11.49
N PHE A 120 6.07 3.54 -10.56
CA PHE A 120 6.70 2.67 -9.56
C PHE A 120 5.64 1.93 -8.72
N LEU A 121 4.48 2.53 -8.49
CA LEU A 121 3.42 1.95 -7.67
C LEU A 121 2.53 0.97 -8.44
N LEU A 122 2.63 0.92 -9.79
CA LEU A 122 1.76 0.06 -10.58
C LEU A 122 1.91 -1.43 -10.27
N PRO A 123 3.12 -2.00 -10.10
CA PRO A 123 3.24 -3.39 -9.69
C PRO A 123 2.58 -3.67 -8.35
N TRP A 124 2.64 -2.71 -7.42
CA TRP A 124 1.98 -2.82 -6.13
C TRP A 124 0.46 -2.82 -6.29
N TYR A 125 -0.05 -1.89 -7.10
CA TYR A 125 -1.47 -1.83 -7.38
C TYR A 125 -1.96 -3.13 -8.03
N ASP A 126 -1.26 -3.63 -9.03
CA ASP A 126 -1.61 -4.85 -9.73
C ASP A 126 -1.63 -6.06 -8.78
N TYR A 127 -0.69 -6.10 -7.86
CA TYR A 127 -0.63 -7.16 -6.86
C TYR A 127 -1.86 -7.14 -5.94
N PHE A 128 -2.25 -5.96 -5.48
CA PHE A 128 -3.33 -5.84 -4.50
C PHE A 128 -4.72 -5.84 -5.12
N VAL A 129 -4.87 -5.37 -6.36
CA VAL A 129 -6.20 -5.21 -6.95
C VAL A 129 -6.93 -6.55 -7.12
N THR A 130 -6.21 -7.64 -7.25
CA THR A 130 -6.78 -8.98 -7.39
C THR A 130 -6.98 -9.70 -6.05
N LEU A 131 -6.56 -9.07 -4.96
CA LEU A 131 -6.56 -9.73 -3.65
C LEU A 131 -7.96 -10.10 -3.17
N ASP A 132 -8.95 -9.28 -3.48
CA ASP A 132 -10.34 -9.53 -3.11
C ASP A 132 -10.86 -10.87 -3.65
N GLY A 133 -10.37 -11.28 -4.82
CA GLY A 133 -10.75 -12.56 -5.43
C GLY A 133 -10.08 -13.80 -4.81
N ASP A 134 -9.11 -13.62 -3.94
CA ASP A 134 -8.45 -14.74 -3.29
C ASP A 134 -9.38 -15.39 -2.27
N PRO A 135 -9.21 -16.71 -2.01
CA PRO A 135 -10.02 -17.37 -0.98
C PRO A 135 -9.73 -16.80 0.41
N ASP A 136 -10.78 -16.72 1.23
CA ASP A 136 -10.64 -16.35 2.63
C ASP A 136 -9.96 -17.50 3.37
N PRO A 137 -8.75 -17.30 3.93
CA PRO A 137 -8.02 -18.39 4.59
C PRO A 137 -8.71 -18.92 5.85
N ARG A 138 -9.69 -18.18 6.39
CA ARG A 138 -10.44 -18.61 7.56
C ARG A 138 -11.52 -19.65 7.20
N ASP A 139 -11.87 -19.75 5.92
CA ASP A 139 -12.87 -20.69 5.40
C ASP A 139 -12.26 -22.04 4.97
N LEU A 140 -10.94 -22.19 5.10
CA LEU A 140 -10.23 -23.41 4.68
C LEU A 140 -10.05 -24.38 5.84
#